data_b5ce21b83224b147b55f3d6bcc518c5d
#
_entry.id   b5ce21b83224b147b55f3d6bcc518c5d
#
_cell.length_a   1.000
_cell.length_b   1.000
_cell.length_c   1.000
_cell.angle_alpha   90.00
_cell.angle_beta   90.00
_cell.angle_gamma   90.00
#
_symmetry.space_group_name_H-M   'P 1'
#
loop_
_entity.id
_entity.type
_entity.pdbx_description
1 polymer ?
#
loop_
_entity_poly.entity_id
_entity_poly.type
_entity_poly.pdbx_seq_one_letter_code
_entity_poly.pdbx_strand_id
1 'polypeptide(L)'
;MNALTGLTSPARPDTSYLNLGNRQSMESKALALVHTGNLYSPHLVQAYFDRRIGHDFIFANAYNLFRIDPSQQLYYNSKLPCTVLSYSKEGGGLQTNDHLKINFFGNFNRQVGIGTSLDYVYARGEYAESSTKPLKWNSYAYYEGDQYKCYANFALSKLANQENGGIADRGYVLYPDNYADNFTDPKNMPTNLVETWNDTDQRQFHFQHSFDLGTWEERSEPGDTAVWDEFVPVATIFHNIDFEHLHHNFRMDNGADASAEGMYANNFYDSSLTHDSTSYRNFSTYAGIRLNEGFSRFSQFSLGAFIGYERQHYTMLQDTLELSYIGRNHYSNNVWAGGQLSRHLSSLFTVDATARTAISGDKVGDIDITGKVQMVIPFGTADAESGTRSDSIIIEADAALRNSRVSYLMDHYFSNHFRWSNDFDREQQVRIEGRLSYPRTRSSVRVGIEHINNFHYFGADGLPRQFDKQMDVFALEMRQGLWAGKWLQWDNAVLIQTSTDDEVLALPNVSVESDLSFHFRIARTLSVQAGVAAYYNTAYYAPNYQPATQQFCTQHSIKCGNYPLLNGYVNCNLKRIKFFLTVHNMLEDAVTNDMFIMPYYPHQSRRIEYGMILDLQN
;
A
#
# COMPACT_ATOMS: atom_id res chain seq x y z
N MET A 1 5.30 -14.04 2.76
CA MET A 1 5.76 -14.70 4.01
C MET A 1 5.13 -14.01 5.20
N ASN A 2 4.64 -14.73 6.21
CA ASN A 2 4.18 -14.13 7.48
C ASN A 2 5.42 -13.63 8.26
N ALA A 3 5.51 -12.34 8.50
CA ALA A 3 6.68 -11.73 9.14
C ALA A 3 6.90 -12.17 10.61
N LEU A 4 5.85 -12.58 11.32
CA LEU A 4 5.95 -13.05 12.71
C LEU A 4 6.42 -14.51 12.82
N THR A 5 5.89 -15.38 11.97
CA THR A 5 6.03 -16.82 12.13
C THR A 5 6.81 -17.50 11.01
N GLY A 6 7.18 -16.75 9.98
CA GLY A 6 7.93 -17.24 8.83
C GLY A 6 7.19 -18.20 7.91
N LEU A 7 5.89 -18.39 8.10
CA LEU A 7 5.11 -19.20 7.17
C LEU A 7 5.13 -18.58 5.77
N THR A 8 5.54 -19.35 4.79
CA THR A 8 5.52 -18.96 3.39
C THR A 8 4.27 -19.49 2.71
N SER A 9 3.71 -18.72 1.80
CA SER A 9 2.64 -19.14 0.91
C SER A 9 3.07 -18.97 -0.55
N PRO A 10 2.68 -19.88 -1.46
CA PRO A 10 3.02 -19.74 -2.87
C PRO A 10 2.36 -18.50 -3.45
N ALA A 11 3.13 -17.69 -4.20
CA ALA A 11 2.64 -16.54 -4.93
C ALA A 11 2.90 -16.72 -6.43
N ARG A 12 1.97 -16.28 -7.25
CA ARG A 12 2.14 -16.29 -8.71
C ARG A 12 2.67 -14.94 -9.17
N PRO A 13 3.80 -14.88 -9.90
CA PRO A 13 4.28 -13.63 -10.47
C PRO A 13 3.30 -13.12 -11.54
N ASP A 14 3.06 -11.82 -11.57
CA ASP A 14 2.28 -11.20 -12.64
C ASP A 14 3.16 -11.04 -13.89
N THR A 15 2.92 -11.87 -14.88
CA THR A 15 3.59 -11.88 -16.19
C THR A 15 2.74 -11.23 -17.28
N SER A 16 1.56 -10.70 -16.95
CA SER A 16 0.65 -10.14 -17.94
C SER A 16 1.23 -8.87 -18.59
N TYR A 17 0.80 -8.60 -19.83
CA TYR A 17 1.11 -7.37 -20.55
C TYR A 17 -0.09 -6.40 -20.59
N LEU A 18 -1.12 -6.71 -19.80
CA LEU A 18 -2.36 -5.96 -19.77
C LEU A 18 -2.23 -4.71 -18.90
N ASN A 19 -2.85 -3.62 -19.33
CA ASN A 19 -2.97 -2.35 -18.58
C ASN A 19 -1.63 -1.75 -18.10
N LEU A 20 -0.57 -1.87 -18.89
CA LEU A 20 0.78 -1.48 -18.47
C LEU A 20 0.87 0.00 -18.09
N GLY A 21 0.34 0.90 -18.92
CA GLY A 21 0.33 2.33 -18.68
C GLY A 21 -0.56 2.72 -17.49
N ASN A 22 -1.79 2.20 -17.43
CA ASN A 22 -2.69 2.49 -16.32
C ASN A 22 -2.13 2.06 -14.97
N ARG A 23 -1.33 1.00 -14.90
CA ARG A 23 -0.68 0.54 -13.66
C ARG A 23 0.34 1.53 -13.09
N GLN A 24 0.81 2.48 -13.88
CA GLN A 24 1.75 3.50 -13.42
C GLN A 24 1.04 4.68 -12.76
N SER A 25 -0.19 5.00 -13.18
CA SER A 25 -0.95 6.13 -12.65
C SER A 25 -1.34 5.95 -11.18
N MET A 26 -1.54 7.05 -10.47
CA MET A 26 -2.00 7.03 -9.07
C MET A 26 -3.43 6.49 -8.96
N GLU A 27 -4.30 6.86 -9.89
CA GLU A 27 -5.72 6.52 -9.90
C GLU A 27 -5.98 5.02 -9.98
N SER A 28 -5.07 4.27 -10.60
CA SER A 28 -5.18 2.81 -10.72
C SER A 28 -4.77 2.04 -9.46
N LYS A 29 -4.25 2.71 -8.42
CA LYS A 29 -3.75 2.04 -7.22
C LYS A 29 -4.85 1.59 -6.26
N ALA A 30 -6.00 2.24 -6.30
CA ALA A 30 -7.18 1.86 -5.52
C ALA A 30 -8.45 2.38 -6.21
N LEU A 31 -9.61 1.75 -5.96
CA LEU A 31 -10.91 2.19 -6.51
C LEU A 31 -11.30 3.60 -6.11
N ALA A 32 -10.82 4.07 -4.98
CA ALA A 32 -10.95 5.45 -4.53
C ALA A 32 -9.65 5.86 -3.85
N LEU A 33 -9.05 6.94 -4.31
CA LEU A 33 -7.78 7.46 -3.84
C LEU A 33 -7.78 8.99 -3.92
N VAL A 34 -7.27 9.66 -2.88
CA VAL A 34 -6.88 11.06 -2.94
C VAL A 34 -5.36 11.17 -2.85
N HIS A 35 -4.81 12.17 -3.52
CA HIS A 35 -3.36 12.42 -3.53
C HIS A 35 -3.06 13.89 -3.90
N THR A 36 -1.84 14.35 -3.64
CA THR A 36 -1.45 15.74 -3.88
C THR A 36 -1.05 16.06 -5.33
N GLY A 37 -1.51 15.25 -6.29
CA GLY A 37 -1.49 15.57 -7.72
C GLY A 37 -0.31 15.04 -8.52
N ASN A 38 0.69 14.38 -7.94
CA ASN A 38 1.84 13.86 -8.70
C ASN A 38 2.11 12.37 -8.39
N LEU A 39 2.94 11.76 -9.22
CA LEU A 39 3.34 10.37 -9.06
C LEU A 39 4.12 10.17 -7.75
N TYR A 40 3.80 9.14 -6.96
CA TYR A 40 4.38 8.88 -5.63
C TYR A 40 4.20 10.01 -4.60
N SER A 41 3.28 10.92 -4.84
CA SER A 41 2.95 11.97 -3.87
C SER A 41 2.21 11.43 -2.64
N PRO A 42 2.12 12.21 -1.54
CA PRO A 42 1.27 11.89 -0.40
C PRO A 42 -0.14 11.52 -0.83
N HIS A 43 -0.70 10.46 -0.25
CA HIS A 43 -2.00 9.92 -0.65
C HIS A 43 -2.74 9.24 0.51
N LEU A 44 -4.06 9.15 0.37
CA LEU A 44 -4.92 8.39 1.27
C LEU A 44 -5.91 7.54 0.45
N VAL A 45 -5.90 6.24 0.70
CA VAL A 45 -6.88 5.33 0.10
C VAL A 45 -8.26 5.62 0.68
N GLN A 46 -9.22 5.92 -0.17
CA GLN A 46 -10.60 6.19 0.21
C GLN A 46 -11.50 4.96 0.08
N ALA A 47 -11.08 3.92 -0.63
CA ALA A 47 -11.68 2.59 -0.54
C ALA A 47 -11.36 2.00 0.83
N TYR A 48 -12.29 2.12 1.78
CA TYR A 48 -12.01 1.97 3.22
C TYR A 48 -11.37 0.62 3.57
N PHE A 49 -11.91 -0.48 3.05
CA PHE A 49 -11.41 -1.83 3.36
C PHE A 49 -10.09 -2.17 2.65
N ASP A 50 -9.61 -1.32 1.74
CA ASP A 50 -8.28 -1.43 1.12
C ASP A 50 -7.21 -0.61 1.86
N ARG A 51 -7.60 0.14 2.90
CA ARG A 51 -6.66 0.87 3.75
C ARG A 51 -5.76 -0.10 4.50
N ARG A 52 -4.46 0.15 4.43
CA ARG A 52 -3.49 -0.53 5.30
C ARG A 52 -3.60 0.02 6.72
N ILE A 53 -3.26 -0.81 7.69
CA ILE A 53 -3.15 -0.39 9.09
C ILE A 53 -2.16 0.77 9.19
N GLY A 54 -2.52 1.78 9.98
CA GLY A 54 -1.66 2.92 10.26
C GLY A 54 -0.35 2.49 10.92
N HIS A 55 0.69 3.24 10.66
CA HIS A 55 2.02 3.02 11.22
C HIS A 55 2.21 3.87 12.48
N ASP A 56 2.97 3.37 13.47
CA ASP A 56 3.32 4.14 14.68
C ASP A 56 4.09 5.44 14.36
N PHE A 57 4.83 5.48 13.25
CA PHE A 57 5.41 6.71 12.72
C PHE A 57 4.40 7.36 11.75
N ILE A 58 3.62 8.32 12.25
CA ILE A 58 2.45 8.89 11.55
C ILE A 58 2.75 9.43 10.15
N PHE A 59 3.95 9.97 9.92
CA PHE A 59 4.37 10.51 8.61
C PHE A 59 4.45 9.44 7.51
N ALA A 60 4.67 8.17 7.88
CA ALA A 60 4.68 7.06 6.92
C ALA A 60 3.29 6.75 6.34
N ASN A 61 2.22 7.20 6.99
CA ASN A 61 0.84 6.92 6.57
C ASN A 61 0.47 7.60 5.25
N ALA A 62 1.04 8.78 4.98
CA ALA A 62 0.87 9.47 3.71
C ALA A 62 1.48 8.73 2.50
N TYR A 63 2.27 7.69 2.75
CA TYR A 63 2.90 6.86 1.72
C TYR A 63 2.58 5.37 1.85
N ASN A 64 1.48 5.01 2.47
CA ASN A 64 1.14 3.63 2.82
C ASN A 64 1.17 2.65 1.62
N LEU A 65 0.77 3.07 0.42
CA LEU A 65 0.85 2.25 -0.79
C LEU A 65 2.29 2.00 -1.26
N PHE A 66 3.21 2.88 -0.93
CA PHE A 66 4.61 2.82 -1.40
C PHE A 66 5.59 2.40 -0.30
N ARG A 67 5.14 2.34 0.95
CA ARG A 67 5.95 1.83 2.06
C ARG A 67 6.33 0.37 1.83
N ILE A 68 7.59 0.05 2.06
CA ILE A 68 8.08 -1.30 1.96
C ILE A 68 7.68 -2.07 3.22
N ASP A 69 7.06 -3.22 3.04
CA ASP A 69 6.60 -4.11 4.09
C ASP A 69 7.20 -5.51 3.85
N PRO A 70 7.99 -6.05 4.80
CA PRO A 70 8.61 -7.37 4.65
C PRO A 70 7.61 -8.50 4.42
N SER A 71 6.40 -8.37 4.95
CA SER A 71 5.34 -9.39 4.77
C SER A 71 4.91 -9.55 3.30
N GLN A 72 5.11 -8.50 2.49
CA GLN A 72 4.79 -8.48 1.07
C GLN A 72 5.98 -8.85 0.16
N GLN A 73 7.15 -9.13 0.76
CA GLN A 73 8.32 -9.53 -0.01
C GLN A 73 8.09 -10.85 -0.73
N LEU A 74 8.31 -10.84 -2.06
CA LEU A 74 8.29 -12.05 -2.89
C LEU A 74 9.72 -12.59 -3.02
N TYR A 75 9.90 -13.86 -2.73
CA TYR A 75 11.15 -14.60 -2.92
C TYR A 75 10.99 -15.48 -4.17
N TYR A 76 11.74 -15.18 -5.21
CA TYR A 76 11.61 -15.88 -6.49
C TYR A 76 12.54 -17.08 -6.54
N ASN A 77 11.98 -18.25 -6.88
CA ASN A 77 12.73 -19.44 -7.21
C ASN A 77 12.68 -19.65 -8.73
N SER A 78 13.77 -19.34 -9.41
CA SER A 78 13.86 -19.37 -10.88
C SER A 78 15.02 -20.22 -11.34
N LYS A 79 14.78 -21.09 -12.33
CA LYS A 79 15.85 -21.93 -12.92
C LYS A 79 16.92 -21.12 -13.65
N LEU A 80 16.56 -19.95 -14.15
CA LEU A 80 17.44 -19.04 -14.90
C LEU A 80 17.41 -17.66 -14.26
N PRO A 81 18.54 -16.93 -14.23
CA PRO A 81 18.55 -15.54 -13.82
C PRO A 81 17.63 -14.71 -14.72
N CYS A 82 16.89 -13.81 -14.11
CA CYS A 82 15.96 -12.94 -14.79
C CYS A 82 16.21 -11.48 -14.40
N THR A 83 16.24 -10.61 -15.40
CA THR A 83 16.25 -9.16 -15.20
C THR A 83 15.07 -8.55 -15.93
N VAL A 84 14.24 -7.82 -15.20
CA VAL A 84 13.14 -7.04 -15.77
C VAL A 84 13.47 -5.56 -15.64
N LEU A 85 13.64 -4.90 -16.78
CA LEU A 85 13.89 -3.46 -16.87
C LEU A 85 12.64 -2.78 -17.40
N SER A 86 12.12 -1.80 -16.66
CA SER A 86 11.00 -0.97 -17.08
C SER A 86 11.40 0.49 -17.05
N TYR A 87 11.09 1.20 -18.12
CA TYR A 87 11.25 2.64 -18.20
C TYR A 87 10.00 3.26 -18.80
N SER A 88 9.49 4.32 -18.16
CA SER A 88 8.44 5.14 -18.74
C SER A 88 8.76 6.62 -18.62
N LYS A 89 8.17 7.38 -19.52
CA LYS A 89 8.23 8.82 -19.56
C LYS A 89 6.83 9.39 -19.79
N GLU A 90 6.47 10.37 -19.00
CA GLU A 90 5.18 11.06 -19.06
C GLU A 90 5.38 12.55 -19.29
N GLY A 91 4.48 13.20 -20.05
CA GLY A 91 4.52 14.62 -20.35
C GLY A 91 5.47 14.99 -21.47
N GLY A 92 5.61 16.29 -21.71
CA GLY A 92 6.44 16.88 -22.77
C GLY A 92 7.18 18.13 -22.33
N GLY A 93 8.27 18.46 -23.02
CA GLY A 93 9.07 19.66 -22.73
C GLY A 93 9.77 19.59 -21.38
N LEU A 94 9.61 20.62 -20.57
CA LEU A 94 10.21 20.72 -19.22
C LEU A 94 9.39 20.01 -18.12
N GLN A 95 8.15 19.64 -18.41
CA GLN A 95 7.21 18.97 -17.48
C GLN A 95 7.21 17.47 -17.73
N THR A 96 8.32 16.80 -17.52
CA THR A 96 8.44 15.36 -17.74
C THR A 96 8.58 14.61 -16.44
N ASN A 97 7.90 13.46 -16.37
CA ASN A 97 8.05 12.48 -15.31
C ASN A 97 8.80 11.27 -15.90
N ASP A 98 9.88 10.89 -15.26
CA ASP A 98 10.71 9.74 -15.64
C ASP A 98 10.59 8.66 -14.56
N HIS A 99 10.29 7.42 -14.95
CA HIS A 99 10.18 6.29 -14.04
C HIS A 99 11.05 5.12 -14.52
N LEU A 100 12.02 4.74 -13.72
CA LEU A 100 12.91 3.60 -13.95
C LEU A 100 12.68 2.53 -12.90
N LYS A 101 12.42 1.29 -13.33
CA LYS A 101 12.29 0.14 -12.45
C LYS A 101 13.16 -1.01 -12.95
N ILE A 102 13.94 -1.59 -12.06
CA ILE A 102 14.81 -2.72 -12.33
C ILE A 102 14.50 -3.79 -11.30
N ASN A 103 14.22 -5.01 -11.74
CA ASN A 103 14.12 -6.17 -10.88
C ASN A 103 15.09 -7.24 -11.38
N PHE A 104 15.94 -7.73 -10.51
CA PHE A 104 16.81 -8.85 -10.77
C PHE A 104 16.55 -9.95 -9.76
N PHE A 105 16.49 -11.19 -10.21
CA PHE A 105 16.44 -12.36 -9.33
C PHE A 105 17.08 -13.57 -9.98
N GLY A 106 17.64 -14.44 -9.17
CA GLY A 106 18.28 -15.65 -9.64
C GLY A 106 18.64 -16.59 -8.50
N ASN A 107 18.85 -17.84 -8.84
CA ASN A 107 19.24 -18.87 -7.92
C ASN A 107 20.64 -19.37 -8.21
N PHE A 108 21.44 -19.58 -7.16
CA PHE A 108 22.73 -20.28 -7.26
C PHE A 108 22.50 -21.80 -7.39
N ASN A 109 21.50 -22.31 -6.71
CA ASN A 109 21.04 -23.69 -6.75
C ASN A 109 19.55 -23.76 -6.34
N ARG A 110 19.02 -24.95 -6.10
CA ARG A 110 17.60 -25.12 -5.70
C ARG A 110 17.28 -24.54 -4.32
N GLN A 111 18.28 -24.38 -3.46
CA GLN A 111 18.12 -23.97 -2.07
C GLN A 111 18.42 -22.49 -1.84
N VAL A 112 19.28 -21.88 -2.67
CA VAL A 112 19.78 -20.51 -2.47
C VAL A 112 19.34 -19.61 -3.59
N GLY A 113 18.63 -18.55 -3.26
CA GLY A 113 18.23 -17.52 -4.20
C GLY A 113 18.50 -16.11 -3.66
N ILE A 114 18.67 -15.19 -4.59
CA ILE A 114 18.86 -13.76 -4.34
C ILE A 114 18.01 -12.93 -5.28
N GLY A 115 17.69 -11.73 -4.87
CA GLY A 115 17.07 -10.75 -5.75
C GLY A 115 17.27 -9.33 -5.26
N THR A 116 17.16 -8.40 -6.20
CA THR A 116 17.21 -6.98 -5.91
C THR A 116 16.25 -6.22 -6.81
N SER A 117 15.66 -5.16 -6.30
CA SER A 117 14.80 -4.26 -7.06
C SER A 117 15.19 -2.81 -6.78
N LEU A 118 15.18 -2.02 -7.84
CA LEU A 118 15.32 -0.56 -7.80
C LEU A 118 14.08 0.04 -8.46
N ASP A 119 13.50 1.05 -7.80
CA ASP A 119 12.35 1.81 -8.29
C ASP A 119 12.66 3.29 -8.07
N TYR A 120 12.90 4.02 -9.14
CA TYR A 120 13.29 5.42 -9.12
C TYR A 120 12.37 6.25 -10.00
N VAL A 121 11.81 7.30 -9.43
CA VAL A 121 11.00 8.27 -10.15
C VAL A 121 11.62 9.66 -10.02
N TYR A 122 11.60 10.40 -11.08
CA TYR A 122 11.81 11.84 -11.08
C TYR A 122 10.62 12.49 -11.76
N ALA A 123 9.66 12.93 -10.97
CA ALA A 123 8.44 13.55 -11.47
C ALA A 123 8.45 15.04 -11.10
N ARG A 124 8.52 15.89 -12.11
CA ARG A 124 8.49 17.35 -11.91
C ARG A 124 7.12 17.87 -11.52
N GLY A 125 6.08 17.10 -11.84
CA GLY A 125 4.70 17.52 -11.65
C GLY A 125 4.27 18.58 -12.65
N GLU A 126 3.00 18.79 -12.75
CA GLU A 126 2.40 19.77 -13.66
C GLU A 126 2.31 21.15 -13.03
N TYR A 127 1.83 21.21 -11.79
CA TYR A 127 1.69 22.45 -11.04
C TYR A 127 3.04 22.92 -10.47
N ALA A 128 3.15 24.21 -10.17
CA ALA A 128 4.32 24.76 -9.52
C ALA A 128 4.57 24.04 -8.18
N GLU A 129 5.84 23.90 -7.78
CA GLU A 129 6.25 23.35 -6.48
C GLU A 129 5.66 21.96 -6.17
N SER A 130 5.49 21.06 -7.17
CA SER A 130 4.86 19.74 -6.99
C SER A 130 5.77 18.57 -7.35
N SER A 131 7.08 18.75 -7.33
CA SER A 131 8.04 17.70 -7.73
C SER A 131 8.13 16.57 -6.72
N THR A 132 8.24 15.32 -7.20
CA THR A 132 8.51 14.14 -6.36
C THR A 132 9.77 13.42 -6.84
N LYS A 133 10.58 12.91 -5.90
CA LYS A 133 11.85 12.21 -6.19
C LYS A 133 11.98 10.94 -5.34
N PRO A 134 11.07 9.97 -5.49
CA PRO A 134 11.17 8.71 -4.76
C PRO A 134 12.31 7.83 -5.32
N LEU A 135 13.06 7.23 -4.39
CA LEU A 135 14.02 6.17 -4.66
C LEU A 135 13.72 5.02 -3.70
N LYS A 136 13.44 3.84 -4.23
CA LYS A 136 13.23 2.62 -3.45
C LYS A 136 14.20 1.55 -3.90
N TRP A 137 14.93 0.97 -2.97
CA TRP A 137 15.82 -0.15 -3.20
C TRP A 137 15.50 -1.25 -2.21
N ASN A 138 15.38 -2.46 -2.72
CA ASN A 138 15.08 -3.63 -1.93
C ASN A 138 15.94 -4.81 -2.41
N SER A 139 16.55 -5.53 -1.48
CA SER A 139 17.37 -6.71 -1.78
C SER A 139 17.03 -7.82 -0.82
N TYR A 140 16.99 -9.04 -1.31
CA TYR A 140 16.74 -10.21 -0.49
C TYR A 140 17.67 -11.36 -0.83
N ALA A 141 17.83 -12.25 0.13
CA ALA A 141 18.44 -13.55 -0.03
C ALA A 141 17.65 -14.58 0.78
N TYR A 142 17.65 -15.82 0.32
CA TYR A 142 17.08 -16.91 1.08
C TYR A 142 17.87 -18.19 0.93
N TYR A 143 17.73 -19.05 1.93
CA TYR A 143 18.15 -20.44 1.92
C TYR A 143 16.99 -21.33 2.36
N GLU A 144 16.67 -22.33 1.55
CA GLU A 144 15.64 -23.34 1.82
C GLU A 144 16.26 -24.73 1.75
N GLY A 145 16.71 -25.23 2.90
CA GLY A 145 17.14 -26.64 3.08
C GLY A 145 16.01 -27.48 3.65
N ASP A 146 16.27 -28.78 3.81
CA ASP A 146 15.27 -29.74 4.30
C ASP A 146 14.83 -29.45 5.74
N GLN A 147 15.78 -29.08 6.60
CA GLN A 147 15.56 -28.80 8.01
C GLN A 147 15.70 -27.32 8.38
N TYR A 148 16.63 -26.61 7.75
CA TYR A 148 16.91 -25.21 8.05
C TYR A 148 16.51 -24.31 6.89
N LYS A 149 15.77 -23.25 7.21
CA LYS A 149 15.34 -22.23 6.26
C LYS A 149 15.68 -20.85 6.83
N CYS A 150 16.14 -19.95 5.99
CA CYS A 150 16.29 -18.56 6.38
C CYS A 150 16.01 -17.60 5.21
N TYR A 151 15.54 -16.42 5.57
CA TYR A 151 15.16 -15.34 4.65
C TYR A 151 15.71 -14.04 5.22
N ALA A 152 16.38 -13.29 4.40
CA ALA A 152 16.87 -11.95 4.73
C ALA A 152 16.36 -10.95 3.71
N ASN A 153 15.91 -9.80 4.18
CA ASN A 153 15.46 -8.69 3.35
C ASN A 153 16.06 -7.38 3.88
N PHE A 154 16.61 -6.58 2.99
CA PHE A 154 17.03 -5.22 3.28
C PHE A 154 16.32 -4.26 2.33
N ALA A 155 15.71 -3.22 2.87
CA ALA A 155 14.98 -2.24 2.11
C ALA A 155 15.38 -0.81 2.50
N LEU A 156 15.46 0.05 1.49
CA LEU A 156 15.67 1.48 1.61
C LEU A 156 14.64 2.19 0.75
N SER A 157 13.93 3.15 1.34
CA SER A 157 13.04 4.06 0.62
C SER A 157 13.37 5.49 1.00
N LYS A 158 13.48 6.34 0.01
CA LYS A 158 13.64 7.78 0.17
C LYS A 158 12.55 8.46 -0.67
N LEU A 159 11.63 9.14 0.01
CA LEU A 159 10.46 9.77 -0.59
C LEU A 159 10.58 11.27 -0.36
N ALA A 160 11.14 11.98 -1.35
CA ALA A 160 11.24 13.43 -1.33
C ALA A 160 10.08 14.03 -2.13
N ASN A 161 9.32 14.92 -1.53
CA ASN A 161 8.16 15.60 -2.10
C ASN A 161 8.27 17.10 -1.88
N GLN A 162 8.16 17.86 -2.97
CA GLN A 162 8.02 19.29 -2.90
C GLN A 162 6.56 19.64 -2.60
N GLU A 163 6.33 20.48 -1.62
CA GLU A 163 5.01 20.79 -1.10
C GLU A 163 4.55 22.15 -1.56
N ASN A 164 3.52 22.18 -2.40
CA ASN A 164 2.92 23.44 -2.85
C ASN A 164 1.72 23.89 -2.00
N GLY A 165 1.25 23.07 -1.05
CA GLY A 165 0.07 23.40 -0.25
C GLY A 165 -1.24 23.51 -1.04
N GLY A 166 -1.24 23.07 -2.32
CA GLY A 166 -2.33 23.26 -3.27
C GLY A 166 -2.26 24.62 -3.99
N ILE A 167 -3.08 24.80 -5.02
CA ILE A 167 -3.22 26.08 -5.73
C ILE A 167 -3.90 27.13 -4.83
N ALA A 168 -3.49 28.40 -4.92
CA ALA A 168 -3.96 29.45 -4.02
C ALA A 168 -5.45 29.80 -4.23
N ASP A 169 -5.95 29.68 -5.45
CA ASP A 169 -7.35 29.93 -5.79
C ASP A 169 -7.88 28.86 -6.76
N ARG A 170 -8.95 28.18 -6.37
CA ARG A 170 -9.65 27.21 -7.24
C ARG A 170 -10.20 27.85 -8.52
N GLY A 171 -10.44 29.15 -8.49
CA GLY A 171 -10.94 29.91 -9.62
C GLY A 171 -10.06 29.82 -10.86
N TYR A 172 -8.74 29.67 -10.71
CA TYR A 172 -7.81 29.48 -11.84
C TYR A 172 -8.17 28.26 -12.72
N VAL A 173 -8.71 27.23 -12.11
CA VAL A 173 -9.14 25.99 -12.82
C VAL A 173 -10.63 26.05 -13.16
N LEU A 174 -11.49 26.50 -12.22
CA LEU A 174 -12.95 26.51 -12.40
C LEU A 174 -13.43 27.53 -13.44
N TYR A 175 -12.79 28.71 -13.47
CA TYR A 175 -13.22 29.87 -14.25
C TYR A 175 -12.01 30.54 -14.93
N PRO A 176 -11.25 29.81 -15.79
CA PRO A 176 -10.00 30.30 -16.35
C PRO A 176 -10.17 31.62 -17.12
N ASP A 177 -11.29 31.84 -17.79
CA ASP A 177 -11.60 33.05 -18.55
C ASP A 177 -11.65 34.34 -17.69
N ASN A 178 -11.76 34.20 -16.36
CA ASN A 178 -11.78 35.34 -15.43
C ASN A 178 -10.38 35.81 -15.02
N TYR A 179 -9.33 35.08 -15.42
CA TYR A 179 -7.95 35.35 -15.02
C TYR A 179 -7.08 35.62 -16.24
N ALA A 180 -5.94 36.25 -16.03
CA ALA A 180 -4.96 36.45 -17.10
C ALA A 180 -4.30 35.10 -17.47
N ASP A 181 -3.94 34.93 -18.75
CA ASP A 181 -3.42 33.66 -19.30
C ASP A 181 -2.24 33.04 -18.52
N ASN A 182 -1.39 33.90 -17.90
CA ASN A 182 -0.27 33.40 -17.09
C ASN A 182 -0.72 32.69 -15.80
N PHE A 183 -1.90 32.97 -15.26
CA PHE A 183 -2.44 32.29 -14.08
C PHE A 183 -3.20 31.00 -14.40
N THR A 184 -3.52 30.79 -15.66
CA THR A 184 -4.19 29.56 -16.12
C THR A 184 -3.21 28.47 -16.58
N ASP A 185 -1.94 28.84 -16.81
CA ASP A 185 -0.85 27.86 -17.01
C ASP A 185 -0.51 27.18 -15.67
N PRO A 186 -0.65 25.86 -15.53
CA PRO A 186 -0.40 25.15 -14.28
C PRO A 186 0.95 25.45 -13.61
N LYS A 187 2.01 25.72 -14.40
CA LYS A 187 3.34 26.07 -13.85
C LYS A 187 3.42 27.47 -13.25
N ASN A 188 2.56 28.35 -13.67
CA ASN A 188 2.54 29.73 -13.22
C ASN A 188 1.38 30.03 -12.26
N MET A 189 0.50 29.05 -12.03
CA MET A 189 -0.55 29.18 -11.02
C MET A 189 0.08 29.40 -9.65
N PRO A 190 -0.32 30.46 -8.93
CA PRO A 190 0.12 30.67 -7.56
C PRO A 190 -0.28 29.50 -6.66
N THR A 191 0.64 29.09 -5.79
CA THR A 191 0.46 28.00 -4.82
C THR A 191 0.57 28.54 -3.41
N ASN A 192 0.02 27.81 -2.44
CA ASN A 192 0.02 28.23 -1.04
C ASN A 192 1.39 28.14 -0.38
N LEU A 193 2.28 27.28 -0.89
CA LEU A 193 3.65 27.12 -0.42
C LEU A 193 4.63 27.17 -1.59
N VAL A 194 5.81 27.72 -1.35
CA VAL A 194 6.96 27.72 -2.26
C VAL A 194 8.21 27.27 -1.52
N GLU A 195 9.20 26.70 -2.23
CA GLU A 195 10.48 26.24 -1.67
C GLU A 195 10.34 25.35 -0.42
N THR A 196 9.23 24.59 -0.35
CA THR A 196 8.88 23.76 0.79
C THR A 196 9.05 22.29 0.42
N TRP A 197 9.68 21.50 1.30
CA TRP A 197 10.01 20.11 1.06
C TRP A 197 9.68 19.20 2.24
N ASN A 198 9.13 18.05 1.94
CA ASN A 198 9.03 16.89 2.82
C ASN A 198 9.95 15.76 2.34
N ASP A 199 10.79 15.28 3.23
CA ASP A 199 11.62 14.10 3.00
C ASP A 199 11.21 13.02 4.01
N THR A 200 10.77 11.86 3.53
CA THR A 200 10.46 10.70 4.38
C THR A 200 11.33 9.53 3.94
N ASP A 201 12.26 9.14 4.81
CA ASP A 201 13.23 8.06 4.60
C ASP A 201 12.82 6.83 5.41
N GLN A 202 12.91 5.65 4.82
CA GLN A 202 12.73 4.36 5.49
C GLN A 202 13.96 3.48 5.22
N ARG A 203 14.49 2.88 6.28
CA ARG A 203 15.48 1.79 6.20
C ARG A 203 14.97 0.64 7.01
N GLN A 204 14.94 -0.54 6.42
CA GLN A 204 14.40 -1.72 7.05
C GLN A 204 15.29 -2.92 6.79
N PHE A 205 15.48 -3.73 7.83
CA PHE A 205 16.12 -5.02 7.77
C PHE A 205 15.21 -6.03 8.43
N HIS A 206 14.90 -7.11 7.72
CA HIS A 206 14.17 -8.26 8.23
C HIS A 206 15.00 -9.51 8.04
N PHE A 207 15.14 -10.28 9.09
CA PHE A 207 15.76 -11.60 9.06
C PHE A 207 14.86 -12.59 9.78
N GLN A 208 14.55 -13.67 9.11
CA GLN A 208 13.75 -14.74 9.66
C GLN A 208 14.44 -16.07 9.39
N HIS A 209 14.49 -16.93 10.38
CA HIS A 209 14.98 -18.29 10.22
C HIS A 209 14.16 -19.29 11.00
N SER A 210 14.19 -20.54 10.56
CA SER A 210 13.48 -21.64 11.19
C SER A 210 14.25 -22.94 11.06
N PHE A 211 14.05 -23.79 12.05
CA PHE A 211 14.60 -25.13 12.08
C PHE A 211 13.48 -26.14 12.30
N ASP A 212 13.36 -27.07 11.36
CA ASP A 212 12.35 -28.12 11.35
C ASP A 212 12.87 -29.35 12.09
N LEU A 213 12.13 -29.79 13.12
CA LEU A 213 12.33 -31.03 13.85
C LEU A 213 11.37 -32.08 13.27
N GLY A 214 11.88 -33.24 12.89
CA GLY A 214 11.03 -34.27 12.24
C GLY A 214 11.77 -35.55 12.01
N THR A 215 11.22 -36.37 11.13
CA THR A 215 11.71 -37.70 10.76
C THR A 215 11.87 -37.82 9.25
N TRP A 216 12.82 -38.64 8.82
CA TRP A 216 12.93 -39.03 7.42
C TRP A 216 12.01 -40.22 7.17
N GLU A 217 11.15 -40.16 6.17
CA GLU A 217 10.24 -41.23 5.76
C GLU A 217 10.53 -41.62 4.32
N GLU A 218 10.56 -42.92 4.08
CA GLU A 218 10.63 -43.47 2.72
C GLU A 218 9.32 -43.22 1.97
N ARG A 219 9.42 -42.63 0.80
CA ARG A 219 8.30 -42.38 -0.12
C ARG A 219 8.50 -43.09 -1.43
N SER A 220 7.40 -43.52 -2.02
CA SER A 220 7.37 -44.09 -3.37
C SER A 220 6.08 -43.68 -4.06
N GLU A 221 6.11 -43.44 -5.36
CA GLU A 221 4.88 -43.26 -6.13
C GLU A 221 4.18 -44.61 -6.37
N PRO A 222 2.84 -44.63 -6.36
CA PRO A 222 2.10 -45.84 -6.68
C PRO A 222 2.42 -46.37 -8.10
N GLY A 223 3.10 -47.51 -8.18
CA GLY A 223 3.50 -48.14 -9.45
C GLY A 223 4.93 -47.82 -9.90
N ASP A 224 5.69 -47.00 -9.17
CA ASP A 224 7.12 -46.75 -9.39
C ASP A 224 7.95 -47.62 -8.42
N THR A 225 9.13 -48.05 -8.88
CA THR A 225 10.12 -48.73 -8.05
C THR A 225 11.12 -47.79 -7.39
N ALA A 226 11.07 -46.51 -7.75
CA ALA A 226 11.92 -45.48 -7.16
C ALA A 226 11.45 -45.13 -5.73
N VAL A 227 12.37 -45.28 -4.77
CA VAL A 227 12.17 -44.89 -3.37
C VAL A 227 13.08 -43.73 -3.06
N TRP A 228 12.55 -42.71 -2.37
CA TRP A 228 13.36 -41.59 -1.90
C TRP A 228 13.01 -41.26 -0.45
N ASP A 229 13.95 -40.68 0.27
CA ASP A 229 13.74 -40.21 1.62
C ASP A 229 13.16 -38.79 1.57
N GLU A 230 12.05 -38.55 2.23
CA GLU A 230 11.41 -37.24 2.41
C GLU A 230 11.45 -36.86 3.89
N PHE A 231 11.91 -35.65 4.18
CA PHE A 231 11.88 -35.13 5.55
C PHE A 231 10.47 -34.64 5.90
N VAL A 232 9.87 -35.23 6.95
CA VAL A 232 8.54 -34.87 7.45
C VAL A 232 8.69 -34.04 8.71
N PRO A 233 8.43 -32.72 8.66
CA PRO A 233 8.56 -31.83 9.80
C PRO A 233 7.39 -32.02 10.79
N VAL A 234 7.70 -32.38 12.03
CA VAL A 234 6.73 -32.50 13.13
C VAL A 234 6.57 -31.19 13.87
N ALA A 235 7.67 -30.52 14.16
CA ALA A 235 7.67 -29.23 14.83
C ALA A 235 8.71 -28.30 14.20
N THR A 236 8.44 -27.01 14.22
CA THR A 236 9.36 -25.98 13.73
C THR A 236 9.66 -24.98 14.84
N ILE A 237 10.93 -24.75 15.12
CA ILE A 237 11.39 -23.63 15.93
C ILE A 237 11.64 -22.47 14.97
N PHE A 238 11.10 -21.30 15.24
CA PHE A 238 11.30 -20.12 14.41
C PHE A 238 11.73 -18.90 15.23
N HIS A 239 12.48 -18.04 14.59
CA HIS A 239 12.92 -16.78 15.16
C HIS A 239 13.02 -15.73 14.06
N ASN A 240 12.64 -14.49 14.37
CA ASN A 240 12.82 -13.36 13.48
C ASN A 240 13.46 -12.16 14.20
N ILE A 241 14.03 -11.28 13.41
CA ILE A 241 14.57 -9.99 13.83
C ILE A 241 14.11 -8.96 12.79
N ASP A 242 13.51 -7.89 13.26
CA ASP A 242 13.13 -6.73 12.47
C ASP A 242 13.80 -5.48 13.03
N PHE A 243 14.39 -4.71 12.13
CA PHE A 243 14.88 -3.39 12.44
C PHE A 243 14.34 -2.40 11.42
N GLU A 244 13.70 -1.35 11.90
CA GLU A 244 13.18 -0.27 11.09
C GLU A 244 13.67 1.07 11.61
N HIS A 245 14.07 1.94 10.69
CA HIS A 245 14.38 3.34 10.96
C HIS A 245 13.66 4.20 9.95
N LEU A 246 12.76 5.04 10.44
CA LEU A 246 12.04 6.05 9.69
C LEU A 246 12.50 7.44 10.12
N HIS A 247 12.57 8.34 9.15
CA HIS A 247 12.97 9.71 9.39
C HIS A 247 12.14 10.64 8.51
N HIS A 248 11.63 11.71 9.07
CA HIS A 248 10.87 12.74 8.40
C HIS A 248 11.51 14.10 8.64
N ASN A 249 11.67 14.88 7.57
CA ASN A 249 12.06 16.27 7.61
C ASN A 249 11.05 17.12 6.84
N PHE A 250 10.58 18.17 7.48
CA PHE A 250 9.83 19.23 6.82
C PHE A 250 10.68 20.49 6.83
N ARG A 251 10.88 21.09 5.64
CA ARG A 251 11.70 22.28 5.46
C ARG A 251 10.96 23.35 4.66
N MET A 252 11.00 24.57 5.16
CA MET A 252 10.62 25.77 4.44
C MET A 252 11.84 26.69 4.38
N ASP A 253 12.37 26.93 3.18
CA ASP A 253 13.55 27.75 2.97
C ASP A 253 13.18 29.23 2.88
N ASN A 254 14.17 30.12 2.81
CA ASN A 254 14.00 31.57 2.85
C ASN A 254 12.91 32.08 1.90
N GLY A 255 12.00 32.90 2.41
CA GLY A 255 10.89 33.48 1.66
C GLY A 255 9.64 32.61 1.60
N ALA A 256 9.74 31.32 1.96
CA ALA A 256 8.60 30.43 2.00
C ALA A 256 7.57 30.85 3.05
N ASP A 257 8.01 31.37 4.19
CA ASP A 257 7.11 31.81 5.25
C ASP A 257 6.19 32.97 4.82
N ALA A 258 6.65 33.84 3.93
CA ALA A 258 5.82 34.93 3.39
C ALA A 258 4.67 34.41 2.51
N SER A 259 4.87 33.26 1.81
CA SER A 259 3.81 32.60 1.03
C SER A 259 2.89 31.73 1.89
N ALA A 260 3.39 31.26 3.03
CA ALA A 260 2.63 30.48 4.00
C ALA A 260 1.82 31.33 4.99
N GLU A 261 1.87 32.66 4.87
CA GLU A 261 1.09 33.56 5.72
C GLU A 261 -0.40 33.25 5.60
N GLY A 262 -0.98 32.76 6.71
CA GLY A 262 -2.35 32.27 6.77
C GLY A 262 -2.52 30.76 6.62
N MET A 263 -1.51 30.01 6.18
CA MET A 263 -1.56 28.54 6.17
C MET A 263 -1.22 27.93 7.55
N TYR A 264 -0.29 28.54 8.27
CA TYR A 264 0.11 28.14 9.61
C TYR A 264 -0.20 29.23 10.62
N ALA A 265 -0.93 28.87 11.69
CA ALA A 265 -1.31 29.81 12.72
C ALA A 265 -0.18 30.15 13.70
N ASN A 266 0.85 29.31 13.78
CA ASN A 266 1.91 29.40 14.78
C ASN A 266 3.29 29.21 14.16
N ASN A 267 4.28 29.92 14.73
CA ASN A 267 5.71 29.73 14.54
C ASN A 267 6.35 29.64 15.94
N PHE A 268 6.49 28.42 16.49
CA PHE A 268 6.85 28.24 17.89
C PHE A 268 8.32 28.50 18.19
N TYR A 269 9.24 28.23 17.26
CA TYR A 269 10.67 28.41 17.53
C TYR A 269 11.38 29.34 16.52
N ASP A 270 10.91 29.47 15.28
CA ASP A 270 11.51 30.36 14.28
C ASP A 270 10.41 30.90 13.34
N SER A 271 10.40 32.23 13.15
CA SER A 271 9.43 32.92 12.28
C SER A 271 9.91 33.08 10.84
N SER A 272 11.16 32.73 10.53
CA SER A 272 11.78 32.93 9.22
C SER A 272 12.19 31.64 8.52
N LEU A 273 12.44 30.59 9.26
CA LEU A 273 12.87 29.29 8.75
C LEU A 273 12.17 28.16 9.49
N THR A 274 11.77 27.15 8.76
CA THR A 274 11.26 25.92 9.36
C THR A 274 12.14 24.74 8.96
N HIS A 275 12.59 23.99 9.97
CA HIS A 275 13.30 22.75 9.77
C HIS A 275 12.93 21.76 10.87
N ASP A 276 11.80 21.09 10.68
CA ASP A 276 11.31 20.08 11.60
C ASP A 276 11.90 18.73 11.25
N SER A 277 12.39 18.02 12.26
CA SER A 277 13.02 16.71 12.10
C SER A 277 12.48 15.74 13.14
N THR A 278 11.92 14.63 12.67
CA THR A 278 11.37 13.57 13.53
C THR A 278 11.89 12.23 13.05
N SER A 279 12.32 11.38 13.98
CA SER A 279 12.76 10.03 13.66
C SER A 279 12.13 8.97 14.56
N TYR A 280 12.00 7.79 14.01
CA TYR A 280 11.49 6.60 14.67
C TYR A 280 12.41 5.42 14.38
N ARG A 281 12.74 4.68 15.43
CA ARG A 281 13.48 3.41 15.32
C ARG A 281 12.69 2.34 16.03
N ASN A 282 12.50 1.24 15.36
CA ASN A 282 11.88 0.06 15.93
C ASN A 282 12.83 -1.13 15.79
N PHE A 283 13.06 -1.82 16.88
CA PHE A 283 13.68 -3.13 16.92
C PHE A 283 12.66 -4.10 17.49
N SER A 284 12.32 -5.14 16.73
CA SER A 284 11.47 -6.21 17.24
C SER A 284 12.06 -7.58 16.94
N THR A 285 11.82 -8.51 17.84
CA THR A 285 12.25 -9.90 17.70
C THR A 285 11.20 -10.82 18.27
N TYR A 286 10.91 -11.91 17.57
CA TYR A 286 9.95 -12.91 17.99
C TYR A 286 10.58 -14.30 17.87
N ALA A 287 10.38 -15.12 18.90
CA ALA A 287 10.80 -16.52 18.87
C ALA A 287 9.64 -17.41 19.29
N GLY A 288 9.53 -18.56 18.67
CA GLY A 288 8.42 -19.47 18.94
C GLY A 288 8.65 -20.88 18.45
N ILE A 289 7.68 -21.71 18.76
CA ILE A 289 7.59 -23.08 18.32
C ILE A 289 6.23 -23.31 17.67
N ARG A 290 6.21 -24.08 16.60
CA ARG A 290 5.01 -24.47 15.88
C ARG A 290 5.00 -25.98 15.71
N LEU A 291 3.91 -26.63 16.10
CA LEU A 291 3.58 -27.98 15.74
C LEU A 291 3.00 -27.96 14.32
N ASN A 292 3.58 -28.70 13.39
CA ASN A 292 3.20 -28.68 11.99
C ASN A 292 1.97 -29.57 11.73
N GLU A 293 1.25 -29.25 10.66
CA GLU A 293 0.19 -30.10 10.15
C GLU A 293 0.75 -31.26 9.31
N GLY A 294 -0.02 -32.33 9.14
CA GLY A 294 0.27 -33.36 8.15
C GLY A 294 1.26 -34.44 8.57
N PHE A 295 2.00 -34.31 9.68
CA PHE A 295 2.91 -35.37 10.14
C PHE A 295 2.18 -36.63 10.68
N SER A 296 0.90 -36.51 10.95
CA SER A 296 0.02 -37.59 11.40
C SER A 296 -1.39 -37.37 10.85
N ARG A 297 -2.16 -38.43 10.66
CA ARG A 297 -3.58 -38.37 10.25
C ARG A 297 -4.46 -37.51 11.20
N PHE A 298 -4.03 -37.30 12.43
CA PHE A 298 -4.72 -36.51 13.43
C PHE A 298 -4.26 -35.05 13.42
N SER A 299 -3.10 -34.76 12.84
CA SER A 299 -2.52 -33.41 12.77
C SER A 299 -3.10 -32.62 11.59
N GLN A 300 -4.34 -32.16 11.74
CA GLN A 300 -5.09 -31.45 10.70
C GLN A 300 -4.79 -29.96 10.68
N PHE A 301 -4.21 -29.43 11.74
CA PHE A 301 -3.88 -28.01 11.92
C PHE A 301 -2.45 -27.86 12.43
N SER A 302 -1.83 -26.78 12.03
CA SER A 302 -0.59 -26.30 12.61
C SER A 302 -0.90 -25.36 13.77
N LEU A 303 -0.26 -25.55 14.92
CA LEU A 303 -0.44 -24.78 16.14
C LEU A 303 0.90 -24.18 16.56
N GLY A 304 0.99 -22.86 16.70
CA GLY A 304 2.19 -22.17 17.12
C GLY A 304 1.96 -21.31 18.35
N ALA A 305 3.02 -21.12 19.13
CA ALA A 305 3.09 -20.15 20.21
C ALA A 305 4.41 -19.38 20.10
N PHE A 306 4.38 -18.09 20.42
CA PHE A 306 5.54 -17.24 20.34
C PHE A 306 5.54 -16.17 21.44
N ILE A 307 6.74 -15.69 21.73
CA ILE A 307 6.99 -14.52 22.55
C ILE A 307 7.83 -13.54 21.75
N GLY A 308 7.61 -12.25 21.96
CA GLY A 308 8.32 -11.19 21.25
C GLY A 308 8.74 -10.05 22.17
N TYR A 309 9.77 -9.38 21.76
CA TYR A 309 10.22 -8.13 22.37
C TYR A 309 10.25 -7.04 21.30
N GLU A 310 9.74 -5.86 21.65
CA GLU A 310 9.71 -4.68 20.79
C GLU A 310 10.27 -3.50 21.56
N ARG A 311 11.19 -2.77 20.92
CA ARG A 311 11.73 -1.51 21.43
C ARG A 311 11.54 -0.42 20.39
N GLN A 312 10.77 0.59 20.75
CA GLN A 312 10.51 1.77 19.95
C GLN A 312 11.27 2.96 20.53
N HIS A 313 11.80 3.80 19.66
CA HIS A 313 12.48 5.03 20.05
C HIS A 313 12.05 6.15 19.10
N TYR A 314 11.42 7.16 19.65
CA TYR A 314 11.01 8.38 18.96
C TYR A 314 11.98 9.51 19.33
N THR A 315 12.35 10.31 18.33
CA THR A 315 13.16 11.53 18.50
C THR A 315 12.50 12.65 17.73
N MET A 316 12.28 13.78 18.35
CA MET A 316 11.69 14.99 17.75
C MET A 316 12.36 16.24 18.32
N LEU A 317 11.95 17.41 17.86
CA LEU A 317 12.37 18.67 18.45
C LEU A 317 11.93 18.72 19.92
N GLN A 318 12.76 19.31 20.77
CA GLN A 318 12.42 19.50 22.17
C GLN A 318 11.56 20.76 22.32
N ASP A 319 10.43 20.62 23.01
CA ASP A 319 9.64 21.78 23.40
C ASP A 319 10.39 22.56 24.50
N THR A 320 10.85 23.76 24.12
CA THR A 320 11.57 24.66 25.02
C THR A 320 10.66 25.73 25.62
N LEU A 321 9.41 25.81 25.20
CA LEU A 321 8.46 26.84 25.63
C LEU A 321 7.69 26.45 26.88
N GLU A 322 7.41 25.15 27.06
CA GLU A 322 6.81 24.59 28.26
C GLU A 322 7.60 23.39 28.76
N LEU A 323 8.20 23.55 29.89
CA LEU A 323 9.31 22.76 30.45
C LEU A 323 9.04 21.26 30.71
N SER A 324 7.90 20.66 30.39
CA SER A 324 7.64 19.36 30.99
C SER A 324 6.96 18.27 30.14
N TYR A 325 6.34 18.56 29.01
CA TYR A 325 5.46 17.58 28.41
C TYR A 325 6.04 16.83 27.21
N ILE A 326 6.86 17.47 26.37
CA ILE A 326 7.37 16.87 25.15
C ILE A 326 8.88 16.84 25.17
N GLY A 327 9.43 15.70 25.54
CA GLY A 327 10.87 15.45 25.55
C GLY A 327 11.41 15.17 24.15
N ARG A 328 12.70 15.45 23.95
CA ARG A 328 13.38 15.15 22.68
C ARG A 328 13.34 13.66 22.33
N ASN A 329 13.36 12.79 23.30
CA ASN A 329 13.42 11.34 23.13
C ASN A 329 12.33 10.66 23.94
N HIS A 330 11.65 9.70 23.34
CA HIS A 330 10.74 8.78 24.00
C HIS A 330 11.10 7.34 23.66
N TYR A 331 11.13 6.47 24.68
CA TYR A 331 11.43 5.06 24.54
C TYR A 331 10.25 4.23 25.04
N SER A 332 9.82 3.27 24.24
CA SER A 332 8.83 2.28 24.61
C SER A 332 9.44 0.88 24.47
N ASN A 333 9.25 0.04 25.50
CA ASN A 333 9.72 -1.34 25.50
C ASN A 333 8.54 -2.25 25.81
N ASN A 334 8.22 -3.15 24.89
CA ASN A 334 7.03 -3.98 24.98
C ASN A 334 7.39 -5.46 24.86
N VAL A 335 6.71 -6.29 25.64
CA VAL A 335 6.79 -7.74 25.50
C VAL A 335 5.45 -8.26 25.03
N TRP A 336 5.48 -9.06 23.98
CA TRP A 336 4.32 -9.65 23.33
C TRP A 336 4.29 -11.15 23.57
N ALA A 337 3.10 -11.70 23.75
CA ALA A 337 2.85 -13.13 23.68
C ALA A 337 1.74 -13.41 22.66
N GLY A 338 1.83 -14.53 21.96
CA GLY A 338 0.84 -14.84 20.95
C GLY A 338 0.85 -16.28 20.53
N GLY A 339 -0.15 -16.60 19.70
CA GLY A 339 -0.32 -17.90 19.10
C GLY A 339 -0.81 -17.81 17.67
N GLN A 340 -0.62 -18.90 16.94
CA GLN A 340 -1.04 -19.06 15.56
C GLN A 340 -1.73 -20.40 15.38
N LEU A 341 -2.81 -20.39 14.60
CA LEU A 341 -3.47 -21.56 14.06
C LEU A 341 -3.45 -21.47 12.55
N SER A 342 -2.98 -22.50 11.85
CA SER A 342 -3.05 -22.52 10.38
C SER A 342 -3.37 -23.91 9.85
N ARG A 343 -3.91 -23.97 8.63
CA ARG A 343 -4.17 -25.20 7.89
C ARG A 343 -4.00 -24.95 6.40
N HIS A 344 -3.07 -25.66 5.78
CA HIS A 344 -2.75 -25.58 4.34
C HIS A 344 -2.60 -26.95 3.68
N LEU A 345 -2.93 -28.06 4.37
CA LEU A 345 -2.85 -29.44 3.84
C LEU A 345 -3.65 -29.63 2.55
N SER A 346 -4.68 -28.82 2.35
CA SER A 346 -5.51 -28.87 1.16
C SER A 346 -5.69 -27.46 0.60
N SER A 347 -5.49 -27.30 -0.70
CA SER A 347 -5.83 -26.08 -1.41
C SER A 347 -7.34 -25.77 -1.44
N LEU A 348 -8.18 -26.73 -1.07
CA LEU A 348 -9.63 -26.56 -1.05
C LEU A 348 -10.13 -25.87 0.22
N PHE A 349 -9.39 -25.99 1.32
CA PHE A 349 -9.75 -25.35 2.59
C PHE A 349 -8.50 -24.93 3.33
N THR A 350 -8.32 -23.63 3.49
CA THR A 350 -7.20 -23.04 4.23
C THR A 350 -7.72 -22.16 5.36
N VAL A 351 -6.99 -22.14 6.46
CA VAL A 351 -7.25 -21.31 7.64
C VAL A 351 -5.95 -20.71 8.09
N ASP A 352 -5.96 -19.41 8.39
CA ASP A 352 -4.88 -18.70 9.05
C ASP A 352 -5.49 -17.83 10.15
N ALA A 353 -5.06 -18.02 11.38
CA ALA A 353 -5.44 -17.18 12.50
C ALA A 353 -4.21 -16.87 13.36
N THR A 354 -4.08 -15.63 13.78
CA THR A 354 -3.02 -15.17 14.67
C THR A 354 -3.62 -14.30 15.75
N ALA A 355 -3.22 -14.54 16.99
CA ALA A 355 -3.60 -13.72 18.13
C ALA A 355 -2.35 -13.33 18.90
N ARG A 356 -2.22 -12.06 19.27
CA ARG A 356 -1.14 -11.56 20.11
C ARG A 356 -1.65 -10.49 21.07
N THR A 357 -1.00 -10.38 22.20
CA THR A 357 -1.27 -9.34 23.20
C THR A 357 0.03 -8.85 23.80
N ALA A 358 0.08 -7.57 24.12
CA ALA A 358 1.19 -7.00 24.87
C ALA A 358 1.01 -7.29 26.37
N ILE A 359 1.98 -8.01 26.96
CA ILE A 359 1.94 -8.45 28.35
C ILE A 359 2.81 -7.59 29.28
N SER A 360 3.67 -6.74 28.72
CA SER A 360 4.52 -5.79 29.48
C SER A 360 4.86 -4.59 28.61
N GLY A 361 5.09 -3.44 29.24
CA GLY A 361 5.49 -2.19 28.62
C GLY A 361 4.33 -1.20 28.41
N ASP A 362 4.56 -0.18 27.59
CA ASP A 362 3.59 0.92 27.37
C ASP A 362 2.34 0.44 26.62
N LYS A 363 2.46 -0.62 25.82
CA LYS A 363 1.37 -1.22 25.07
C LYS A 363 0.60 -2.32 25.82
N VAL A 364 0.84 -2.51 27.13
CA VAL A 364 0.10 -3.52 27.93
C VAL A 364 -1.40 -3.36 27.74
N GLY A 365 -2.07 -4.47 27.35
CA GLY A 365 -3.50 -4.49 27.03
C GLY A 365 -3.81 -4.27 25.57
N ASP A 366 -2.81 -4.03 24.69
CA ASP A 366 -3.01 -4.11 23.24
C ASP A 366 -3.29 -5.56 22.87
N ILE A 367 -4.28 -5.75 21.99
CA ILE A 367 -4.71 -7.04 21.46
C ILE A 367 -4.84 -6.91 19.94
N ASP A 368 -4.29 -7.88 19.23
CA ASP A 368 -4.43 -7.99 17.77
C ASP A 368 -4.75 -9.45 17.44
N ILE A 369 -5.98 -9.69 16.98
CA ILE A 369 -6.47 -11.01 16.56
C ILE A 369 -6.89 -10.87 15.12
N THR A 370 -6.33 -11.71 14.26
CA THR A 370 -6.70 -11.78 12.85
C THR A 370 -6.99 -13.21 12.46
N GLY A 371 -7.98 -13.41 11.62
CA GLY A 371 -8.34 -14.72 11.09
C GLY A 371 -8.77 -14.63 9.65
N LYS A 372 -8.32 -15.57 8.85
CA LYS A 372 -8.71 -15.74 7.44
C LYS A 372 -9.06 -17.18 7.19
N VAL A 373 -10.19 -17.40 6.53
CA VAL A 373 -10.65 -18.70 6.05
C VAL A 373 -10.90 -18.61 4.56
N GLN A 374 -10.38 -19.57 3.80
CA GLN A 374 -10.65 -19.69 2.38
C GLN A 374 -11.15 -21.09 2.07
N MET A 375 -12.23 -21.18 1.30
CA MET A 375 -12.78 -22.42 0.79
C MET A 375 -12.88 -22.36 -0.73
N VAL A 376 -12.32 -23.35 -1.41
CA VAL A 376 -12.40 -23.52 -2.86
C VAL A 376 -13.36 -24.67 -3.16
N ILE A 377 -14.44 -24.40 -3.86
CA ILE A 377 -15.45 -25.37 -4.28
C ILE A 377 -15.25 -25.65 -5.77
N PRO A 378 -14.57 -26.73 -6.16
CA PRO A 378 -14.37 -27.09 -7.55
C PRO A 378 -15.64 -27.69 -8.15
N PHE A 379 -15.99 -27.30 -9.38
CA PHE A 379 -17.12 -27.83 -10.13
C PHE A 379 -16.80 -27.89 -11.64
N GLY A 380 -17.76 -28.39 -12.45
CA GLY A 380 -17.57 -28.54 -13.88
C GLY A 380 -17.02 -29.93 -14.26
N THR A 381 -16.54 -30.05 -15.51
CA THR A 381 -15.97 -31.30 -16.04
C THR A 381 -14.61 -31.59 -15.41
N ALA A 382 -14.43 -32.79 -14.90
CA ALA A 382 -13.13 -33.24 -14.45
C ALA A 382 -12.23 -33.57 -15.65
N ASP A 383 -10.98 -33.12 -15.59
CA ASP A 383 -9.95 -33.55 -16.53
C ASP A 383 -9.64 -35.03 -16.30
N ALA A 384 -9.61 -35.82 -17.38
CA ALA A 384 -9.50 -37.27 -17.29
C ALA A 384 -8.14 -37.76 -16.76
N GLU A 385 -7.07 -36.97 -16.89
CA GLU A 385 -5.72 -37.31 -16.46
C GLU A 385 -5.39 -36.80 -15.06
N SER A 386 -5.81 -35.54 -14.74
CA SER A 386 -5.46 -34.88 -13.48
C SER A 386 -6.55 -34.95 -12.42
N GLY A 387 -7.79 -35.29 -12.78
CA GLY A 387 -8.96 -35.26 -11.88
C GLY A 387 -9.36 -33.84 -11.44
N THR A 388 -8.63 -32.81 -11.87
CA THR A 388 -8.93 -31.39 -11.56
C THR A 388 -10.17 -30.93 -12.32
N ARG A 389 -11.05 -30.21 -11.64
CA ARG A 389 -12.26 -29.66 -12.27
C ARG A 389 -11.97 -28.34 -12.96
N SER A 390 -12.69 -28.09 -14.04
CA SER A 390 -12.47 -26.93 -14.92
C SER A 390 -12.76 -25.58 -14.29
N ASP A 391 -13.59 -25.54 -13.27
CA ASP A 391 -14.09 -24.31 -12.63
C ASP A 391 -14.10 -24.43 -11.10
N SER A 392 -14.07 -23.28 -10.43
CA SER A 392 -14.19 -23.21 -8.98
C SER A 392 -14.87 -21.92 -8.53
N ILE A 393 -15.56 -22.00 -7.40
CA ILE A 393 -15.99 -20.84 -6.61
C ILE A 393 -15.05 -20.77 -5.40
N ILE A 394 -14.59 -19.55 -5.09
CA ILE A 394 -13.76 -19.28 -3.91
C ILE A 394 -14.58 -18.44 -2.95
N ILE A 395 -14.70 -18.91 -1.71
CA ILE A 395 -15.31 -18.19 -0.61
C ILE A 395 -14.20 -17.85 0.38
N GLU A 396 -14.07 -16.56 0.70
CA GLU A 396 -13.11 -16.08 1.70
C GLU A 396 -13.88 -15.35 2.80
N ALA A 397 -13.45 -15.51 4.03
CA ALA A 397 -13.90 -14.73 5.17
C ALA A 397 -12.68 -14.28 5.97
N ASP A 398 -12.59 -12.99 6.22
CA ASP A 398 -11.55 -12.35 7.00
C ASP A 398 -12.19 -11.68 8.22
N ALA A 399 -11.57 -11.82 9.38
CA ALA A 399 -11.98 -11.14 10.60
C ALA A 399 -10.77 -10.58 11.34
N ALA A 400 -10.93 -9.39 11.91
CA ALA A 400 -9.91 -8.77 12.74
C ALA A 400 -10.54 -8.12 13.98
N LEU A 401 -9.93 -8.33 15.14
CA LEU A 401 -10.24 -7.62 16.37
C LEU A 401 -8.95 -6.96 16.84
N ARG A 402 -8.99 -5.65 17.01
CA ARG A 402 -7.86 -4.86 17.52
C ARG A 402 -8.32 -4.00 18.65
N ASN A 403 -7.51 -3.93 19.68
CA ASN A 403 -7.57 -2.96 20.75
C ASN A 403 -6.16 -2.42 20.91
N SER A 404 -5.90 -1.23 20.43
CA SER A 404 -4.54 -0.71 20.34
C SER A 404 -4.42 0.70 20.90
N ARG A 405 -3.34 0.94 21.62
CA ARG A 405 -2.94 2.30 21.96
C ARG A 405 -2.52 3.04 20.71
N VAL A 406 -2.84 4.32 20.64
CA VAL A 406 -2.40 5.18 19.54
C VAL A 406 -0.89 5.36 19.54
N SER A 407 -0.34 5.78 18.41
CA SER A 407 1.07 6.16 18.31
C SER A 407 1.41 7.27 19.30
N TYR A 408 2.61 7.20 19.88
CA TYR A 408 3.15 8.28 20.71
C TYR A 408 3.11 9.66 20.02
N LEU A 409 3.28 9.69 18.69
CA LEU A 409 3.22 10.93 17.92
C LEU A 409 1.79 11.49 17.75
N MET A 410 0.74 10.70 17.97
CA MET A 410 -0.64 11.19 18.07
C MET A 410 -0.91 11.81 19.44
N ASP A 411 -0.28 11.27 20.50
CA ASP A 411 -0.39 11.84 21.83
C ASP A 411 0.50 13.07 22.01
N HIS A 412 1.76 13.03 21.53
CA HIS A 412 2.74 14.07 21.80
C HIS A 412 3.54 14.43 20.56
N TYR A 413 3.53 15.70 20.18
CA TYR A 413 4.32 16.21 19.08
C TYR A 413 4.67 17.68 19.24
N PHE A 414 5.88 18.05 18.81
CA PHE A 414 6.34 19.43 18.74
C PHE A 414 7.14 19.69 17.48
N SER A 415 6.74 20.74 16.76
CA SER A 415 7.38 21.26 15.55
C SER A 415 7.25 22.78 15.51
N ASN A 416 7.72 23.43 14.45
CA ASN A 416 7.60 24.88 14.32
C ASN A 416 6.14 25.36 14.24
N HIS A 417 5.30 24.60 13.55
CA HIS A 417 3.91 25.03 13.30
C HIS A 417 2.88 24.29 14.13
N PHE A 418 3.23 23.11 14.67
CA PHE A 418 2.30 22.23 15.38
C PHE A 418 2.83 21.79 16.73
N ARG A 419 1.94 21.82 17.71
CA ARG A 419 2.20 21.38 19.06
C ARG A 419 0.94 20.75 19.64
N TRP A 420 1.07 19.54 20.16
CA TRP A 420 -0.02 18.92 20.92
C TRP A 420 0.51 17.98 22.00
N SER A 421 -0.30 17.81 23.04
CA SER A 421 -0.09 16.85 24.11
C SER A 421 -1.44 16.33 24.54
N ASN A 422 -1.75 15.10 24.17
CA ASN A 422 -3.01 14.41 24.40
C ASN A 422 -2.78 13.18 25.29
N ASP A 423 -3.86 12.59 25.75
CA ASP A 423 -3.89 11.29 26.43
C ASP A 423 -5.13 10.56 25.90
N PHE A 424 -4.99 10.01 24.72
CA PHE A 424 -6.08 9.36 24.02
C PHE A 424 -6.34 7.96 24.54
N ASP A 425 -7.62 7.58 24.56
CA ASP A 425 -8.04 6.21 24.83
C ASP A 425 -7.62 5.27 23.69
N ARG A 426 -7.64 3.96 23.97
CA ARG A 426 -7.35 2.93 22.97
C ARG A 426 -8.42 2.90 21.90
N GLU A 427 -8.00 2.77 20.66
CA GLU A 427 -8.89 2.50 19.56
C GLU A 427 -9.26 1.01 19.55
N GLN A 428 -10.56 0.74 19.46
CA GLN A 428 -11.09 -0.61 19.35
C GLN A 428 -11.72 -0.80 17.99
N GLN A 429 -11.30 -1.82 17.28
CA GLN A 429 -11.78 -2.15 15.95
C GLN A 429 -12.23 -3.61 15.87
N VAL A 430 -13.40 -3.83 15.32
CA VAL A 430 -13.90 -5.16 14.95
C VAL A 430 -14.28 -5.12 13.47
N ARG A 431 -13.49 -5.79 12.64
CA ARG A 431 -13.67 -5.85 11.19
C ARG A 431 -14.04 -7.26 10.77
N ILE A 432 -15.04 -7.37 9.90
CA ILE A 432 -15.45 -8.62 9.27
C ILE A 432 -15.63 -8.36 7.77
N GLU A 433 -15.03 -9.20 6.96
CA GLU A 433 -15.16 -9.17 5.50
C GLU A 433 -15.51 -10.56 4.96
N GLY A 434 -16.36 -10.61 3.96
CA GLY A 434 -16.67 -11.81 3.19
C GLY A 434 -16.48 -11.55 1.71
N ARG A 435 -15.86 -12.50 0.99
CA ARG A 435 -15.68 -12.42 -0.46
C ARG A 435 -16.11 -13.71 -1.12
N LEU A 436 -16.90 -13.58 -2.16
CA LEU A 436 -17.26 -14.66 -3.09
C LEU A 436 -16.62 -14.35 -4.45
N SER A 437 -15.84 -15.28 -4.99
CA SER A 437 -15.12 -15.08 -6.24
C SER A 437 -15.36 -16.23 -7.23
N TYR A 438 -15.49 -15.87 -8.51
CA TYR A 438 -15.52 -16.79 -9.63
C TYR A 438 -14.37 -16.45 -10.60
N PRO A 439 -13.21 -17.13 -10.49
CA PRO A 439 -11.98 -16.77 -11.20
C PRO A 439 -12.11 -16.79 -12.73
N ARG A 440 -12.93 -17.69 -13.30
CA ARG A 440 -13.09 -17.83 -14.75
C ARG A 440 -13.55 -16.53 -15.42
N THR A 441 -14.48 -15.80 -14.82
CA THR A 441 -14.97 -14.52 -15.30
C THR A 441 -14.36 -13.34 -14.55
N ARG A 442 -13.39 -13.58 -13.67
CA ARG A 442 -12.81 -12.54 -12.78
C ARG A 442 -13.89 -11.75 -12.03
N SER A 443 -14.97 -12.44 -11.68
CA SER A 443 -16.08 -11.86 -10.93
C SER A 443 -15.88 -12.07 -9.44
N SER A 444 -16.16 -11.06 -8.65
CA SER A 444 -16.20 -11.17 -7.21
C SER A 444 -17.15 -10.17 -6.58
N VAL A 445 -17.70 -10.57 -5.43
CA VAL A 445 -18.46 -9.69 -4.54
C VAL A 445 -17.78 -9.74 -3.18
N ARG A 446 -17.43 -8.57 -2.64
CA ARG A 446 -16.89 -8.39 -1.28
C ARG A 446 -17.83 -7.52 -0.48
N VAL A 447 -18.14 -7.97 0.72
CA VAL A 447 -18.89 -7.20 1.72
C VAL A 447 -18.02 -7.03 2.94
N GLY A 448 -17.94 -5.84 3.47
CA GLY A 448 -17.19 -5.52 4.68
C GLY A 448 -18.01 -4.69 5.64
N ILE A 449 -17.86 -4.97 6.93
CA ILE A 449 -18.35 -4.15 8.02
C ILE A 449 -17.25 -3.99 9.05
N GLU A 450 -17.07 -2.78 9.55
CA GLU A 450 -16.15 -2.48 10.64
C GLU A 450 -16.84 -1.60 11.67
N HIS A 451 -16.66 -1.99 12.93
CA HIS A 451 -17.12 -1.31 14.11
C HIS A 451 -15.93 -0.71 14.84
N ILE A 452 -15.96 0.59 15.12
CA ILE A 452 -14.85 1.34 15.68
C ILE A 452 -15.33 2.15 16.89
N ASN A 453 -14.60 2.04 18.00
CA ASN A 453 -14.74 2.94 19.14
C ASN A 453 -13.45 3.74 19.31
N ASN A 454 -13.57 4.99 19.77
CA ASN A 454 -12.43 5.90 19.98
C ASN A 454 -11.58 6.12 18.73
N PHE A 455 -12.23 6.35 17.59
CA PHE A 455 -11.53 6.56 16.31
C PHE A 455 -10.66 7.82 16.37
N HIS A 456 -9.40 7.73 15.91
CA HIS A 456 -8.45 8.82 15.89
C HIS A 456 -8.30 9.42 14.50
N TYR A 457 -8.36 10.73 14.41
CA TYR A 457 -8.31 11.47 13.15
C TYR A 457 -7.68 12.85 13.33
N PHE A 458 -7.35 13.51 12.23
CA PHE A 458 -6.89 14.90 12.24
C PHE A 458 -8.04 15.83 11.88
N GLY A 459 -8.31 16.79 12.76
CA GLY A 459 -9.33 17.83 12.56
C GLY A 459 -8.94 18.83 11.50
N ALA A 460 -9.86 19.72 11.14
CA ALA A 460 -9.65 20.77 10.13
C ALA A 460 -8.52 21.74 10.47
N ASP A 461 -8.17 21.84 11.73
CA ASP A 461 -7.05 22.63 12.26
C ASP A 461 -5.69 21.91 12.18
N GLY A 462 -5.64 20.68 11.65
CA GLY A 462 -4.43 19.86 11.58
C GLY A 462 -4.02 19.22 12.90
N LEU A 463 -4.84 19.30 13.94
CA LEU A 463 -4.57 18.69 15.24
C LEU A 463 -5.23 17.31 15.36
N PRO A 464 -4.59 16.34 16.05
CA PRO A 464 -5.17 15.04 16.27
C PRO A 464 -6.36 15.14 17.25
N ARG A 465 -7.38 14.33 17.00
CA ARG A 465 -8.61 14.26 17.77
C ARG A 465 -9.07 12.81 17.93
N GLN A 466 -9.84 12.56 18.98
CA GLN A 466 -10.53 11.30 19.21
C GLN A 466 -12.04 11.51 19.07
N PHE A 467 -12.68 10.56 18.43
CA PHE A 467 -14.13 10.49 18.34
C PHE A 467 -14.66 9.51 19.38
N ASP A 468 -15.19 10.04 20.48
CA ASP A 468 -15.57 9.27 21.67
C ASP A 468 -16.87 8.45 21.51
N LYS A 469 -17.42 8.41 20.31
CA LYS A 469 -18.60 7.62 19.98
C LYS A 469 -18.22 6.41 19.14
N GLN A 470 -19.15 5.49 19.04
CA GLN A 470 -19.09 4.38 18.11
C GLN A 470 -19.30 4.87 16.67
N MET A 471 -18.51 4.35 15.76
CA MET A 471 -18.63 4.55 14.33
C MET A 471 -18.65 3.21 13.62
N ASP A 472 -19.53 3.06 12.64
CA ASP A 472 -19.61 1.88 11.78
C ASP A 472 -19.30 2.26 10.33
N VAL A 473 -18.57 1.40 9.66
CA VAL A 473 -18.26 1.52 8.23
C VAL A 473 -18.77 0.29 7.51
N PHE A 474 -19.51 0.50 6.44
CA PHE A 474 -20.00 -0.55 5.55
C PHE A 474 -19.43 -0.36 4.14
N ALA A 475 -19.06 -1.46 3.47
CA ALA A 475 -18.70 -1.45 2.06
C ALA A 475 -19.18 -2.69 1.33
N LEU A 476 -19.62 -2.49 0.09
CA LEU A 476 -19.93 -3.52 -0.91
C LEU A 476 -19.09 -3.24 -2.17
N GLU A 477 -18.22 -4.16 -2.53
CA GLU A 477 -17.46 -4.10 -3.77
C GLU A 477 -17.88 -5.22 -4.71
N MET A 478 -18.15 -4.87 -5.95
CA MET A 478 -18.45 -5.81 -7.02
C MET A 478 -17.45 -5.66 -8.14
N ARG A 479 -16.84 -6.76 -8.58
CA ARG A 479 -15.99 -6.81 -9.77
C ARG A 479 -16.56 -7.78 -10.77
N GLN A 480 -16.50 -7.43 -12.05
CA GLN A 480 -16.99 -8.26 -13.15
C GLN A 480 -16.08 -8.11 -14.37
N GLY A 481 -15.52 -9.24 -14.83
CA GLY A 481 -14.82 -9.32 -16.11
C GLY A 481 -15.66 -10.01 -17.17
N LEU A 482 -15.94 -9.32 -18.24
CA LEU A 482 -16.72 -9.84 -19.38
C LEU A 482 -15.80 -10.01 -20.60
N TRP A 483 -15.99 -11.10 -21.33
CA TRP A 483 -15.32 -11.36 -22.60
C TRP A 483 -16.33 -11.62 -23.71
N ALA A 484 -16.23 -10.87 -24.79
CA ALA A 484 -16.92 -11.20 -26.03
C ALA A 484 -15.91 -11.83 -27.02
N GLY A 485 -16.03 -13.14 -27.21
CA GLY A 485 -15.03 -13.91 -27.93
C GLY A 485 -13.65 -13.88 -27.26
N LYS A 486 -12.58 -13.73 -28.06
CA LYS A 486 -11.18 -13.60 -27.59
C LYS A 486 -10.62 -12.20 -27.83
N TRP A 487 -11.44 -11.29 -28.30
CA TRP A 487 -10.98 -10.00 -28.82
C TRP A 487 -11.50 -8.78 -28.07
N LEU A 488 -12.60 -8.90 -27.32
CA LEU A 488 -13.16 -7.79 -26.52
C LEU A 488 -13.20 -8.20 -25.06
N GLN A 489 -12.63 -7.38 -24.20
CA GLN A 489 -12.65 -7.51 -22.75
C GLN A 489 -13.26 -6.25 -22.14
N TRP A 490 -14.13 -6.43 -21.15
CA TRP A 490 -14.72 -5.35 -20.39
C TRP A 490 -14.66 -5.70 -18.90
N ASP A 491 -13.79 -5.03 -18.18
CA ASP A 491 -13.62 -5.20 -16.73
C ASP A 491 -14.26 -4.01 -16.02
N ASN A 492 -15.05 -4.31 -15.00
CA ASN A 492 -15.74 -3.32 -14.19
C ASN A 492 -15.51 -3.59 -12.72
N ALA A 493 -15.39 -2.52 -11.94
CA ALA A 493 -15.41 -2.56 -10.49
C ALA A 493 -16.29 -1.43 -9.96
N VAL A 494 -17.15 -1.74 -9.01
CA VAL A 494 -18.02 -0.79 -8.34
C VAL A 494 -17.86 -0.97 -6.85
N LEU A 495 -17.57 0.10 -6.14
CA LEU A 495 -17.53 0.17 -4.69
C LEU A 495 -18.64 1.08 -4.20
N ILE A 496 -19.46 0.57 -3.27
CA ILE A 496 -20.46 1.32 -2.54
C ILE A 496 -20.07 1.27 -1.08
N GLN A 497 -19.92 2.42 -0.43
CA GLN A 497 -19.49 2.47 0.96
C GLN A 497 -20.11 3.65 1.69
N THR A 498 -20.17 3.53 3.01
CA THR A 498 -20.68 4.59 3.88
C THR A 498 -20.06 4.47 5.27
N SER A 499 -19.96 5.61 5.96
CA SER A 499 -19.68 5.71 7.38
C SER A 499 -20.93 6.22 8.10
N THR A 500 -21.13 5.85 9.35
CA THR A 500 -22.22 6.41 10.18
C THR A 500 -21.94 7.84 10.62
N ASP A 501 -20.70 8.30 10.49
CA ASP A 501 -20.29 9.68 10.82
C ASP A 501 -19.37 10.23 9.73
N ASP A 502 -19.95 10.96 8.78
CA ASP A 502 -19.25 11.57 7.66
C ASP A 502 -18.54 12.89 8.03
N GLU A 503 -18.82 13.45 9.21
CA GLU A 503 -18.05 14.58 9.74
C GLU A 503 -16.64 14.15 10.18
N VAL A 504 -16.46 12.91 10.57
CA VAL A 504 -15.19 12.35 11.04
C VAL A 504 -14.52 11.51 9.96
N LEU A 505 -15.30 10.72 9.24
CA LEU A 505 -14.81 9.83 8.18
C LEU A 505 -15.69 9.98 6.93
N ALA A 506 -15.42 11.02 6.15
CA ALA A 506 -16.06 11.22 4.87
C ALA A 506 -15.48 10.27 3.80
N LEU A 507 -16.35 9.51 3.14
CA LEU A 507 -16.01 8.56 2.09
C LEU A 507 -16.86 8.84 0.83
N PRO A 508 -16.32 8.62 -0.39
CA PRO A 508 -17.17 8.64 -1.58
C PRO A 508 -18.14 7.46 -1.53
N ASN A 509 -19.45 7.76 -1.62
CA ASN A 509 -20.49 6.74 -1.51
C ASN A 509 -20.42 5.70 -2.62
N VAL A 510 -20.07 6.14 -3.84
CA VAL A 510 -19.91 5.25 -5.01
C VAL A 510 -18.61 5.58 -5.71
N SER A 511 -17.83 4.55 -5.99
CA SER A 511 -16.63 4.63 -6.84
C SER A 511 -16.70 3.57 -7.92
N VAL A 512 -16.31 3.94 -9.14
CA VAL A 512 -16.42 3.08 -10.33
C VAL A 512 -15.09 3.09 -11.08
N GLU A 513 -14.63 1.90 -11.45
CA GLU A 513 -13.58 1.68 -12.45
C GLU A 513 -14.15 0.83 -13.57
N SER A 514 -13.93 1.23 -14.83
CA SER A 514 -14.38 0.49 -16.01
C SER A 514 -13.30 0.52 -17.08
N ASP A 515 -12.87 -0.65 -17.53
CA ASP A 515 -11.84 -0.83 -18.57
C ASP A 515 -12.40 -1.64 -19.73
N LEU A 516 -12.51 -1.01 -20.90
CA LEU A 516 -12.95 -1.64 -22.14
C LEU A 516 -11.77 -1.75 -23.09
N SER A 517 -11.38 -2.95 -23.48
CA SER A 517 -10.22 -3.17 -24.34
C SER A 517 -10.42 -4.21 -25.44
N PHE A 518 -9.76 -3.95 -26.55
CA PHE A 518 -9.68 -4.83 -27.71
C PHE A 518 -8.34 -5.56 -27.72
N HIS A 519 -8.37 -6.87 -27.99
CA HIS A 519 -7.22 -7.76 -28.05
C HIS A 519 -7.07 -8.37 -29.42
N PHE A 520 -5.93 -8.17 -30.05
CA PHE A 520 -5.65 -8.75 -31.36
C PHE A 520 -4.16 -9.05 -31.54
N ARG A 521 -3.84 -9.79 -32.58
CA ARG A 521 -2.45 -10.11 -32.95
C ARG A 521 -2.12 -9.64 -34.35
N ILE A 522 -0.99 -8.95 -34.50
CA ILE A 522 -0.43 -8.55 -35.79
C ILE A 522 0.69 -9.53 -36.12
N ALA A 523 0.68 -10.03 -37.36
CA ALA A 523 1.69 -10.96 -37.89
C ALA A 523 1.96 -12.19 -36.98
N ARG A 524 0.96 -12.63 -36.21
CA ARG A 524 1.01 -13.75 -35.23
C ARG A 524 2.00 -13.59 -34.05
N THR A 525 2.83 -12.55 -34.05
CA THR A 525 3.90 -12.35 -33.07
C THR A 525 3.68 -11.17 -32.14
N LEU A 526 3.09 -10.07 -32.63
CA LEU A 526 2.81 -8.88 -31.84
C LEU A 526 1.40 -8.99 -31.25
N SER A 527 1.29 -9.17 -29.94
CA SER A 527 0.01 -9.08 -29.24
C SER A 527 -0.26 -7.62 -28.86
N VAL A 528 -1.46 -7.14 -29.18
CA VAL A 528 -1.88 -5.76 -28.93
C VAL A 528 -3.14 -5.77 -28.08
N GLN A 529 -3.15 -4.91 -27.07
CA GLN A 529 -4.33 -4.49 -26.33
C GLN A 529 -4.50 -2.99 -26.51
N ALA A 530 -5.65 -2.56 -27.01
CA ALA A 530 -6.00 -1.14 -27.14
C ALA A 530 -7.33 -0.90 -26.42
N GLY A 531 -7.42 0.10 -25.58
CA GLY A 531 -8.59 0.29 -24.76
C GLY A 531 -8.70 1.66 -24.13
N VAL A 532 -9.76 1.80 -23.32
CA VAL A 532 -10.05 2.98 -22.51
C VAL A 532 -10.38 2.52 -21.08
N ALA A 533 -9.83 3.22 -20.11
CA ALA A 533 -10.09 3.02 -18.68
C ALA A 533 -10.72 4.30 -18.11
N ALA A 534 -11.84 4.15 -17.41
CA ALA A 534 -12.57 5.23 -16.78
C ALA A 534 -12.57 5.05 -15.28
N TYR A 535 -12.40 6.16 -14.54
CA TYR A 535 -12.45 6.25 -13.08
C TYR A 535 -13.44 7.33 -12.68
N TYR A 536 -14.25 7.04 -11.67
CA TYR A 536 -15.24 7.97 -11.19
C TYR A 536 -15.51 7.78 -9.70
N ASN A 537 -15.64 8.88 -8.98
CA ASN A 537 -16.08 8.91 -7.58
C ASN A 537 -17.19 9.95 -7.43
N THR A 538 -18.24 9.62 -6.66
CA THR A 538 -19.27 10.62 -6.26
C THR A 538 -18.63 11.72 -5.41
N ALA A 539 -19.19 12.93 -5.50
CA ALA A 539 -18.71 14.05 -4.70
C ALA A 539 -18.94 13.82 -3.20
N TYR A 540 -17.93 14.12 -2.41
CA TYR A 540 -17.93 14.02 -0.96
C TYR A 540 -17.00 15.09 -0.37
N TYR A 541 -16.98 15.27 0.94
CA TYR A 541 -16.02 16.13 1.60
C TYR A 541 -14.66 15.45 1.68
N ALA A 542 -13.93 15.48 0.55
CA ALA A 542 -12.59 14.92 0.48
C ALA A 542 -11.69 15.61 1.53
N PRO A 543 -10.79 14.87 2.19
CA PRO A 543 -9.94 15.45 3.21
C PRO A 543 -9.04 16.55 2.62
N ASN A 544 -8.70 17.53 3.44
CA ASN A 544 -7.61 18.45 3.13
C ASN A 544 -6.26 17.80 3.49
N TYR A 545 -5.17 18.29 2.92
CA TYR A 545 -3.83 17.80 3.24
C TYR A 545 -3.03 18.90 3.97
N GLN A 546 -2.37 18.50 5.09
CA GLN A 546 -1.51 19.39 5.87
C GLN A 546 -0.04 19.00 5.66
N PRO A 547 0.72 19.81 4.89
CA PRO A 547 2.10 19.50 4.52
C PRO A 547 3.06 19.36 5.71
N ALA A 548 2.98 20.23 6.71
CA ALA A 548 3.93 20.23 7.84
C ALA A 548 3.85 18.97 8.70
N THR A 549 2.70 18.31 8.76
CA THR A 549 2.50 17.05 9.49
C THR A 549 2.34 15.85 8.59
N GLN A 550 2.23 16.04 7.27
CA GLN A 550 1.91 15.00 6.28
C GLN A 550 0.61 14.24 6.59
N GLN A 551 -0.39 14.93 7.16
CA GLN A 551 -1.66 14.31 7.54
C GLN A 551 -2.81 14.78 6.67
N PHE A 552 -3.76 13.88 6.48
CA PHE A 552 -5.03 14.19 5.83
C PHE A 552 -6.05 14.57 6.91
N CYS A 553 -6.59 15.77 6.80
CA CYS A 553 -7.42 16.43 7.79
C CYS A 553 -8.86 16.51 7.33
N THR A 554 -9.82 16.39 8.25
CA THR A 554 -11.24 16.56 7.93
C THR A 554 -11.55 18.00 7.50
N GLN A 555 -12.51 18.16 6.60
CA GLN A 555 -13.06 19.45 6.21
C GLN A 555 -14.51 19.27 5.70
N HIS A 556 -15.34 20.32 5.80
CA HIS A 556 -16.77 20.27 5.46
C HIS A 556 -17.22 21.48 4.61
N SER A 557 -16.26 22.16 3.99
CA SER A 557 -16.56 23.37 3.19
C SER A 557 -16.60 23.08 1.69
N ILE A 558 -15.75 22.15 1.20
CA ILE A 558 -15.55 21.91 -0.22
C ILE A 558 -15.78 20.41 -0.52
N LYS A 559 -16.72 20.14 -1.42
CA LYS A 559 -16.88 18.79 -1.98
C LYS A 559 -16.00 18.65 -3.22
N CYS A 560 -15.32 17.51 -3.34
CA CYS A 560 -14.54 17.11 -4.52
C CYS A 560 -15.03 15.76 -5.04
N GLY A 561 -14.85 15.49 -6.33
CA GLY A 561 -15.35 14.31 -7.01
C GLY A 561 -16.29 14.69 -8.16
N ASN A 562 -17.12 13.74 -8.63
CA ASN A 562 -17.98 13.86 -9.81
C ASN A 562 -17.21 14.15 -11.12
N TYR A 563 -15.90 14.00 -11.12
CA TYR A 563 -15.09 14.15 -12.32
C TYR A 563 -14.82 12.77 -12.92
N PRO A 564 -15.30 12.48 -14.15
CA PRO A 564 -14.98 11.23 -14.83
C PRO A 564 -13.60 11.33 -15.49
N LEU A 565 -12.61 10.64 -14.93
CA LEU A 565 -11.28 10.56 -15.53
C LEU A 565 -11.26 9.43 -16.56
N LEU A 566 -10.91 9.74 -17.81
CA LEU A 566 -10.81 8.77 -18.90
C LEU A 566 -9.39 8.71 -19.45
N ASN A 567 -8.81 7.52 -19.47
CA ASN A 567 -7.49 7.24 -20.05
C ASN A 567 -7.63 6.33 -21.25
N GLY A 568 -6.99 6.67 -22.36
CA GLY A 568 -6.88 5.82 -23.55
C GLY A 568 -5.50 5.20 -23.65
N TYR A 569 -5.40 3.93 -24.02
CA TYR A 569 -4.11 3.25 -24.03
C TYR A 569 -3.95 2.22 -25.13
N VAL A 570 -2.68 1.96 -25.48
CA VAL A 570 -2.26 0.86 -26.35
C VAL A 570 -1.08 0.15 -25.69
N ASN A 571 -1.22 -1.15 -25.47
CA ASN A 571 -0.17 -2.02 -24.96
C ASN A 571 0.23 -3.04 -26.03
N CYS A 572 1.51 -3.19 -26.27
CA CYS A 572 2.07 -4.10 -27.25
C CYS A 572 3.03 -5.07 -26.57
N ASN A 573 2.91 -6.36 -26.88
CA ASN A 573 3.83 -7.38 -26.42
C ASN A 573 4.47 -8.12 -27.59
N LEU A 574 5.79 -7.96 -27.73
CA LEU A 574 6.61 -8.59 -28.75
C LEU A 574 7.66 -9.49 -28.07
N LYS A 575 7.32 -10.75 -27.83
CA LYS A 575 8.19 -11.72 -27.14
C LYS A 575 8.62 -11.23 -25.75
N ARG A 576 9.86 -10.75 -25.61
CA ARG A 576 10.48 -10.27 -24.36
C ARG A 576 10.36 -8.75 -24.17
N ILE A 577 9.78 -8.05 -25.12
CA ILE A 577 9.66 -6.59 -25.10
C ILE A 577 8.19 -6.23 -25.03
N LYS A 578 7.82 -5.37 -24.10
CA LYS A 578 6.49 -4.80 -23.98
C LYS A 578 6.60 -3.29 -24.14
N PHE A 579 5.71 -2.70 -24.92
CA PHE A 579 5.61 -1.25 -25.13
C PHE A 579 4.23 -0.80 -24.71
N PHE A 580 4.12 0.41 -24.22
CA PHE A 580 2.83 1.02 -23.98
C PHE A 580 2.83 2.51 -24.30
N LEU A 581 1.67 2.99 -24.67
CA LEU A 581 1.33 4.40 -24.85
C LEU A 581 0.02 4.64 -24.14
N THR A 582 -0.06 5.66 -23.29
CA THR A 582 -1.27 6.05 -22.57
C THR A 582 -1.49 7.54 -22.73
N VAL A 583 -2.73 7.93 -23.02
CA VAL A 583 -3.20 9.31 -22.97
C VAL A 583 -4.08 9.43 -21.74
N HIS A 584 -3.58 10.15 -20.74
CA HIS A 584 -4.31 10.41 -19.51
C HIS A 584 -5.25 11.59 -19.67
N ASN A 585 -6.34 11.60 -18.91
CA ASN A 585 -7.32 12.67 -18.82
C ASN A 585 -7.85 13.14 -20.17
N MET A 586 -8.35 12.22 -21.00
CA MET A 586 -8.86 12.52 -22.35
C MET A 586 -10.09 13.44 -22.37
N LEU A 587 -10.83 13.51 -21.24
CA LEU A 587 -12.05 14.31 -21.11
C LEU A 587 -11.82 15.73 -20.57
N GLU A 588 -10.56 16.14 -20.38
CA GLU A 588 -10.25 17.52 -20.08
C GLU A 588 -10.91 18.48 -21.07
N ASP A 589 -11.49 19.57 -20.60
CA ASP A 589 -12.28 20.57 -21.33
C ASP A 589 -13.60 20.06 -21.93
N ALA A 590 -13.88 18.75 -21.89
CA ALA A 590 -15.07 18.18 -22.51
C ALA A 590 -16.26 18.00 -21.55
N VAL A 591 -16.02 17.93 -20.24
CA VAL A 591 -17.05 17.59 -19.25
C VAL A 591 -17.26 18.74 -18.24
N THR A 592 -16.27 19.01 -17.42
CA THR A 592 -16.33 20.05 -16.35
C THR A 592 -14.91 20.46 -15.97
N ASN A 593 -14.76 21.72 -15.59
CA ASN A 593 -13.50 22.23 -15.06
C ASN A 593 -13.31 21.89 -13.56
N ASP A 594 -14.32 21.35 -12.88
CA ASP A 594 -14.18 20.92 -11.47
C ASP A 594 -13.49 19.55 -11.39
N MET A 595 -12.19 19.55 -11.68
CA MET A 595 -11.34 18.37 -11.69
C MET A 595 -10.51 18.23 -10.40
N PHE A 596 -11.08 18.55 -9.24
CA PHE A 596 -10.36 18.50 -7.98
C PHE A 596 -10.43 17.12 -7.31
N ILE A 597 -9.25 16.56 -7.01
CA ILE A 597 -9.09 15.32 -6.22
C ILE A 597 -9.38 15.60 -4.74
N MET A 598 -8.83 16.71 -4.25
CA MET A 598 -8.98 17.23 -2.90
C MET A 598 -9.11 18.76 -2.98
N PRO A 599 -9.55 19.44 -1.90
CA PRO A 599 -9.52 20.90 -1.88
C PRO A 599 -8.16 21.44 -2.32
N TYR A 600 -8.16 22.34 -3.31
CA TYR A 600 -6.97 22.99 -3.88
C TYR A 600 -5.96 22.07 -4.63
N TYR A 601 -6.23 20.77 -4.79
CA TYR A 601 -5.39 19.85 -5.54
C TYR A 601 -6.16 19.28 -6.75
N PRO A 602 -6.00 19.88 -7.93
CA PRO A 602 -6.66 19.40 -9.14
C PRO A 602 -5.96 18.17 -9.73
N HIS A 603 -6.68 17.41 -10.54
CA HIS A 603 -6.07 16.42 -11.44
C HIS A 603 -5.08 17.07 -12.38
N GLN A 604 -4.13 16.30 -12.86
CA GLN A 604 -3.24 16.75 -13.94
C GLN A 604 -4.01 16.83 -15.26
N SER A 605 -3.61 17.77 -16.12
CA SER A 605 -4.17 17.96 -17.46
C SER A 605 -3.92 16.76 -18.37
N ARG A 606 -4.42 16.83 -19.60
CA ARG A 606 -4.20 15.82 -20.62
C ARG A 606 -2.73 15.65 -20.93
N ARG A 607 -2.22 14.45 -20.73
CA ARG A 607 -0.81 14.13 -20.92
C ARG A 607 -0.60 12.77 -21.55
N ILE A 608 0.55 12.59 -22.16
CA ILE A 608 0.93 11.34 -22.84
C ILE A 608 2.04 10.68 -22.03
N GLU A 609 1.84 9.40 -21.70
CA GLU A 609 2.87 8.53 -21.15
C GLU A 609 3.21 7.44 -22.14
N TYR A 610 4.49 7.13 -22.27
CA TYR A 610 4.96 5.99 -23.05
C TYR A 610 6.08 5.27 -22.31
N GLY A 611 6.17 3.98 -22.52
CA GLY A 611 7.19 3.19 -21.83
C GLY A 611 7.47 1.85 -22.49
N MET A 612 8.51 1.23 -21.95
CA MET A 612 9.01 -0.06 -22.41
C MET A 612 9.38 -0.95 -21.22
N ILE A 613 9.08 -2.23 -21.32
CA ILE A 613 9.51 -3.25 -20.38
C ILE A 613 10.29 -4.31 -21.14
N LEU A 614 11.49 -4.62 -20.65
CA LEU A 614 12.38 -5.64 -21.19
C LEU A 614 12.49 -6.79 -20.21
N ASP A 615 12.12 -8.00 -20.64
CA ASP A 615 12.31 -9.24 -19.88
C ASP A 615 13.57 -9.95 -20.40
N LEU A 616 14.67 -9.79 -19.69
CA LEU A 616 15.96 -10.40 -20.03
C LEU A 616 16.10 -11.69 -19.22
N GLN A 617 15.89 -12.83 -19.87
CA GLN A 617 16.14 -14.17 -19.32
C GLN A 617 17.27 -14.80 -20.13
N ASN A 618 18.30 -15.30 -19.46
CA ASN A 618 19.38 -16.04 -20.11
C ASN A 618 19.00 -17.48 -20.36
#